data_610ca861cdc28a91cd0cf19ac846a2fd
#
_entry.id   610ca861cdc28a91cd0cf19ac846a2fd
#
_cell.length_a   1.000
_cell.length_b   1.000
_cell.length_c   1.000
_cell.angle_alpha   90.00
_cell.angle_beta   90.00
_cell.angle_gamma   90.00
#
_symmetry.space_group_name_H-M   'P 1'
#
loop_
_entity.id
_entity.type
_entity.pdbx_description
1 polymer ?
#
loop_
_entity_poly.entity_id
_entity_poly.type
_entity_poly.pdbx_seq_one_letter_code
_entity_poly.pdbx_strand_id
1 'polypeptide(L)'
;MTKTVDFIFDFGSPNAYLAGKLLPAIAARAGTTVNYIPALLGGIFKATSNQSPMQAFAKVKGKMDYERLEMMRFIRKHAIPFRMNPHFPVNTLAIMRGYVAAQTLGVAPAYYEAVYAAMWERGLKMDDPAVIAEVLTEAGLDAAAIDRK
;
A
#
# COMPACT_ATOMS: atom_id res chain seq x y z
N MET A 1 -4.25 5.13 -29.40
CA MET A 1 -4.78 4.97 -28.01
C MET A 1 -3.61 4.72 -27.08
N THR A 2 -3.42 5.53 -26.06
CA THR A 2 -2.41 5.29 -25.01
C THR A 2 -2.91 4.13 -24.14
N LYS A 3 -2.13 3.06 -24.06
CA LYS A 3 -2.44 1.93 -23.18
C LYS A 3 -2.23 2.34 -21.73
N THR A 4 -3.04 1.82 -20.82
CA THR A 4 -2.91 2.02 -19.37
C THR A 4 -2.81 0.68 -18.67
N VAL A 5 -2.14 0.65 -17.52
CA VAL A 5 -2.09 -0.50 -16.60
C VAL A 5 -2.86 -0.12 -15.34
N ASP A 6 -3.89 -0.88 -15.01
CA ASP A 6 -4.61 -0.72 -13.75
C ASP A 6 -3.82 -1.36 -12.62
N PHE A 7 -3.47 -0.55 -11.62
CA PHE A 7 -2.80 -0.99 -10.41
C PHE A 7 -3.78 -0.91 -9.24
N ILE A 8 -4.35 -2.05 -8.91
CA ILE A 8 -5.29 -2.20 -7.79
C ILE A 8 -4.47 -2.43 -6.52
N PHE A 9 -4.64 -1.59 -5.51
CA PHE A 9 -3.79 -1.64 -4.31
C PHE A 9 -4.54 -1.37 -3.01
N ASP A 10 -3.97 -1.85 -1.91
CA ASP A 10 -4.28 -1.48 -0.53
C ASP A 10 -2.95 -1.19 0.18
N PHE A 11 -2.88 -0.12 0.96
CA PHE A 11 -1.66 0.23 1.72
C PHE A 11 -1.24 -0.87 2.71
N GLY A 12 -2.16 -1.72 3.14
CA GLY A 12 -1.88 -2.88 3.99
C GLY A 12 -1.26 -4.08 3.27
N SER A 13 -1.06 -4.01 1.96
CA SER A 13 -0.45 -5.10 1.19
C SER A 13 1.05 -4.85 0.96
N PRO A 14 1.96 -5.62 1.56
CA PRO A 14 3.38 -5.52 1.27
C PRO A 14 3.70 -5.85 -0.19
N ASN A 15 2.97 -6.78 -0.80
CA ASN A 15 3.15 -7.12 -2.21
C ASN A 15 2.75 -5.96 -3.14
N ALA A 16 1.68 -5.23 -2.81
CA ALA A 16 1.29 -4.04 -3.56
C ALA A 16 2.34 -2.92 -3.40
N TYR A 17 2.90 -2.74 -2.20
CA TYR A 17 4.01 -1.80 -1.99
C TYR A 17 5.21 -2.14 -2.91
N LEU A 18 5.66 -3.39 -2.90
CA LEU A 18 6.79 -3.83 -3.72
C LEU A 18 6.52 -3.67 -5.22
N ALA A 19 5.33 -4.04 -5.68
CA ALA A 19 4.91 -3.84 -7.07
C ALA A 19 4.87 -2.36 -7.44
N GLY A 20 4.32 -1.52 -6.57
CA GLY A 20 4.22 -0.07 -6.76
C GLY A 20 5.57 0.62 -6.91
N LYS A 21 6.61 0.14 -6.23
CA LYS A 21 7.98 0.68 -6.37
C LYS A 21 8.60 0.41 -7.75
N LEU A 22 8.20 -0.64 -8.45
CA LEU A 22 8.78 -0.99 -9.76
C LEU A 22 7.89 -0.60 -10.94
N LEU A 23 6.57 -0.62 -10.74
CA LEU A 23 5.59 -0.47 -11.80
C LEU A 23 5.73 0.82 -12.61
N PRO A 24 5.99 2.00 -12.01
CA PRO A 24 6.14 3.25 -12.77
C PRO A 24 7.27 3.19 -13.80
N ALA A 25 8.42 2.65 -13.42
CA ALA A 25 9.57 2.52 -14.31
C ALA A 25 9.32 1.49 -15.45
N ILE A 26 8.58 0.42 -15.13
CA ILE A 26 8.19 -0.59 -16.13
C ILE A 26 7.18 0.01 -17.11
N ALA A 27 6.18 0.72 -16.63
CA ALA A 27 5.18 1.38 -17.46
C ALA A 27 5.80 2.42 -18.40
N ALA A 28 6.71 3.25 -17.88
CA ALA A 28 7.44 4.25 -18.67
C ALA A 28 8.23 3.60 -19.82
N ARG A 29 8.97 2.51 -19.55
CA ARG A 29 9.70 1.76 -20.60
C ARG A 29 8.78 1.14 -21.64
N ALA A 30 7.56 0.77 -21.24
CA ALA A 30 6.55 0.19 -22.15
C ALA A 30 5.70 1.26 -22.87
N GLY A 31 5.98 2.54 -22.69
CA GLY A 31 5.20 3.65 -23.28
C GLY A 31 3.73 3.66 -22.80
N THR A 32 3.49 3.25 -21.55
CA THR A 32 2.17 3.20 -20.95
C THR A 32 2.11 4.00 -19.64
N THR A 33 0.91 4.24 -19.12
CA THR A 33 0.68 4.94 -17.86
C THR A 33 0.05 4.00 -16.83
N VAL A 34 0.24 4.31 -15.55
CA VAL A 34 -0.36 3.57 -14.44
C VAL A 34 -1.62 4.29 -13.97
N ASN A 35 -2.72 3.57 -13.90
CA ASN A 35 -3.97 4.01 -13.27
C ASN A 35 -4.05 3.38 -11.87
N TYR A 36 -4.03 4.21 -10.83
CA TYR A 36 -4.04 3.76 -9.43
C TYR A 36 -5.47 3.61 -8.92
N ILE A 37 -5.85 2.39 -8.58
CA ILE A 37 -7.20 2.04 -8.13
C ILE A 37 -7.14 1.56 -6.67
N PRO A 38 -7.61 2.36 -5.71
CA PRO A 38 -7.66 1.93 -4.32
C PRO A 38 -8.73 0.87 -4.11
N ALA A 39 -8.39 -0.20 -3.37
CA ALA A 39 -9.32 -1.28 -3.02
C ALA A 39 -9.09 -1.73 -1.59
N LEU A 40 -10.12 -1.64 -0.74
CA LEU A 40 -10.03 -2.05 0.67
C LEU A 40 -10.02 -3.58 0.77
N LEU A 41 -8.83 -4.17 0.90
CA LEU A 41 -8.61 -5.62 0.86
C LEU A 41 -9.36 -6.36 1.97
N GLY A 42 -9.35 -5.83 3.20
CA GLY A 42 -10.10 -6.38 4.32
C GLY A 42 -11.61 -6.37 4.09
N GLY A 43 -12.13 -5.34 3.41
CA GLY A 43 -13.53 -5.25 2.99
C GLY A 43 -13.88 -6.31 1.93
N ILE A 44 -12.99 -6.54 0.98
CA ILE A 44 -13.14 -7.56 -0.06
C ILE A 44 -13.18 -8.97 0.59
N PHE A 45 -12.25 -9.28 1.49
CA PHE A 45 -12.25 -10.56 2.19
C PHE A 45 -13.57 -10.80 2.92
N LYS A 46 -14.09 -9.79 3.63
CA LYS A 46 -15.37 -9.88 4.32
C LYS A 46 -16.54 -10.10 3.36
N ALA A 47 -16.61 -9.35 2.27
CA ALA A 47 -17.69 -9.41 1.30
C ALA A 47 -17.73 -10.73 0.50
N THR A 48 -16.58 -11.37 0.32
CA THR A 48 -16.45 -12.62 -0.44
C THR A 48 -16.35 -13.87 0.44
N SER A 49 -16.52 -13.74 1.76
CA SER A 49 -16.29 -14.82 2.74
C SER A 49 -14.90 -15.44 2.61
N ASN A 50 -13.91 -14.65 2.19
CA ASN A 50 -12.51 -15.05 2.05
C ASN A 50 -11.70 -14.56 3.26
N GLN A 51 -10.45 -14.93 3.33
CA GLN A 51 -9.53 -14.54 4.40
C GLN A 51 -8.15 -14.19 3.84
N SER A 52 -7.34 -13.52 4.65
CA SER A 52 -5.99 -13.17 4.24
C SER A 52 -5.14 -14.41 3.92
N PRO A 53 -4.15 -14.31 3.00
CA PRO A 53 -3.24 -15.43 2.73
C PRO A 53 -2.56 -15.97 3.98
N MET A 54 -2.22 -15.11 4.95
CA MET A 54 -1.64 -15.53 6.23
C MET A 54 -2.56 -16.48 7.01
N GLN A 55 -3.86 -16.22 7.01
CA GLN A 55 -4.87 -17.07 7.66
C GLN A 55 -5.15 -18.31 6.82
N ALA A 56 -5.37 -18.13 5.51
CA ALA A 56 -5.72 -19.22 4.59
C ALA A 56 -4.62 -20.30 4.52
N PHE A 57 -3.36 -19.90 4.56
CA PHE A 57 -2.21 -20.79 4.40
C PHE A 57 -1.44 -21.08 5.68
N ALA A 58 -1.93 -20.62 6.84
CA ALA A 58 -1.26 -20.82 8.13
C ALA A 58 -0.90 -22.29 8.44
N LYS A 59 -1.73 -23.23 7.96
CA LYS A 59 -1.55 -24.68 8.17
C LYS A 59 -0.81 -25.38 7.04
N VAL A 60 -0.43 -24.68 5.98
CA VAL A 60 0.32 -25.26 4.85
C VAL A 60 1.82 -25.21 5.18
N LYS A 61 2.39 -26.40 5.41
CA LYS A 61 3.79 -26.54 5.81
C LYS A 61 4.74 -25.85 4.83
N GLY A 62 5.57 -24.96 5.34
CA GLY A 62 6.61 -24.27 4.60
C GLY A 62 6.14 -23.12 3.69
N LYS A 63 4.82 -22.95 3.48
CA LYS A 63 4.32 -21.94 2.53
C LYS A 63 4.66 -20.50 2.97
N MET A 64 4.38 -20.16 4.20
CA MET A 64 4.65 -18.81 4.72
C MET A 64 6.14 -18.50 4.80
N ASP A 65 6.96 -19.50 5.13
CA ASP A 65 8.43 -19.35 5.16
C ASP A 65 8.98 -19.13 3.74
N TYR A 66 8.45 -19.86 2.77
CA TYR A 66 8.83 -19.69 1.36
C TYR A 66 8.42 -18.30 0.83
N GLU A 67 7.20 -17.87 1.10
CA GLU A 67 6.73 -16.53 0.67
C GLU A 67 7.58 -15.41 1.27
N ARG A 68 7.95 -15.53 2.55
CA ARG A 68 8.86 -14.58 3.19
C ARG A 68 10.25 -14.59 2.53
N LEU A 69 10.77 -15.76 2.22
CA LEU A 69 12.07 -15.91 1.54
C LEU A 69 12.05 -15.25 0.16
N GLU A 70 11.00 -15.49 -0.65
CA GLU A 70 10.83 -14.89 -1.97
C GLU A 70 10.68 -13.37 -1.91
N MET A 71 9.89 -12.87 -0.96
CA MET A 71 9.76 -11.43 -0.73
C MET A 71 11.12 -10.80 -0.42
N MET A 72 11.91 -11.39 0.47
CA MET A 72 13.24 -10.87 0.83
C MET A 72 14.24 -10.95 -0.33
N ARG A 73 14.14 -11.98 -1.19
CA ARG A 73 14.95 -12.08 -2.42
C ARG A 73 14.59 -10.95 -3.39
N PHE A 74 13.31 -10.69 -3.57
CA PHE A 74 12.81 -9.62 -4.43
C PHE A 74 13.27 -8.24 -3.95
N ILE A 75 13.11 -7.96 -2.64
CA ILE A 75 13.54 -6.71 -1.99
C ILE A 75 15.04 -6.48 -2.23
N ARG A 76 15.87 -7.49 -1.99
CA ARG A 76 17.33 -7.39 -2.19
C ARG A 76 17.70 -7.18 -3.65
N LYS A 77 17.07 -7.94 -4.57
CA LYS A 77 17.32 -7.84 -6.00
C LYS A 77 17.06 -6.44 -6.54
N HIS A 78 16.05 -5.77 -6.04
CA HIS A 78 15.60 -4.47 -6.52
C HIS A 78 16.00 -3.31 -5.59
N ALA A 79 16.75 -3.57 -4.54
CA ALA A 79 17.20 -2.59 -3.55
C ALA A 79 16.04 -1.71 -3.01
N ILE A 80 14.87 -2.33 -2.75
CA ILE A 80 13.70 -1.62 -2.26
C ILE A 80 13.85 -1.39 -0.74
N PRO A 81 13.70 -0.15 -0.24
CA PRO A 81 13.62 0.09 1.19
C PRO A 81 12.38 -0.61 1.75
N PHE A 82 12.57 -1.50 2.72
CA PHE A 82 11.46 -2.27 3.30
C PHE A 82 11.73 -2.62 4.75
N ARG A 83 10.70 -2.41 5.57
CA ARG A 83 10.64 -2.87 6.95
C ARG A 83 9.28 -3.51 7.20
N MET A 84 9.26 -4.77 7.65
CA MET A 84 7.99 -5.38 8.07
C MET A 84 7.39 -4.55 9.21
N ASN A 85 6.17 -4.09 9.00
CA ASN A 85 5.50 -3.22 9.97
C ASN A 85 5.21 -4.02 11.26
N PRO A 86 5.71 -3.56 12.44
CA PRO A 86 5.50 -4.26 13.72
C PRO A 86 4.03 -4.24 14.20
N HIS A 87 3.20 -3.35 13.63
CA HIS A 87 1.77 -3.25 13.92
C HIS A 87 0.90 -4.04 12.95
N PHE A 88 1.51 -4.76 12.01
CA PHE A 88 0.77 -5.55 11.02
C PHE A 88 0.01 -6.74 11.67
N PRO A 89 -1.27 -7.01 11.31
CA PRO A 89 -2.06 -6.31 10.28
C PRO A 89 -2.65 -4.99 10.77
N VAL A 90 -2.51 -3.92 9.98
CA VAL A 90 -3.05 -2.59 10.25
C VAL A 90 -4.42 -2.44 9.60
N ASN A 91 -5.37 -1.81 10.29
CA ASN A 91 -6.65 -1.44 9.67
C ASN A 91 -6.45 -0.24 8.73
N THR A 92 -6.53 -0.49 7.43
CA THR A 92 -6.22 0.51 6.40
C THR A 92 -7.41 1.38 5.98
N LEU A 93 -8.60 1.21 6.57
CA LEU A 93 -9.81 1.92 6.15
C LEU A 93 -9.62 3.44 6.11
N ALA A 94 -9.03 4.03 7.15
CA ALA A 94 -8.82 5.48 7.23
C ALA A 94 -7.87 5.97 6.13
N ILE A 95 -6.71 5.33 5.97
CA ILE A 95 -5.71 5.71 4.96
C ILE A 95 -6.17 5.42 3.53
N MET A 96 -7.01 4.41 3.30
CA MET A 96 -7.61 4.15 1.99
C MET A 96 -8.65 5.22 1.62
N ARG A 97 -9.49 5.64 2.58
CA ARG A 97 -10.40 6.77 2.40
C ARG A 97 -9.63 8.08 2.14
N GLY A 98 -8.59 8.32 2.92
CA GLY A 98 -7.70 9.47 2.73
C GLY A 98 -7.09 9.53 1.32
N TYR A 99 -6.75 8.38 0.73
CA TYR A 99 -6.29 8.36 -0.66
C TYR A 99 -7.36 8.82 -1.65
N VAL A 100 -8.60 8.37 -1.49
CA VAL A 100 -9.73 8.82 -2.34
C VAL A 100 -9.95 10.33 -2.19
N ALA A 101 -9.88 10.85 -0.95
CA ALA A 101 -9.92 12.29 -0.71
C ALA A 101 -8.75 13.02 -1.39
N ALA A 102 -7.53 12.48 -1.28
CA ALA A 102 -6.34 13.03 -1.92
C ALA A 102 -6.45 13.06 -3.45
N GLN A 103 -7.11 12.08 -4.08
CA GLN A 103 -7.43 12.12 -5.51
C GLN A 103 -8.32 13.32 -5.86
N THR A 104 -9.38 13.56 -5.07
CA THR A 104 -10.28 14.70 -5.25
C THR A 104 -9.58 16.04 -5.07
N LEU A 105 -8.60 16.10 -4.17
CA LEU A 105 -7.81 17.30 -3.88
C LEU A 105 -6.60 17.49 -4.81
N GLY A 106 -6.34 16.54 -5.72
CA GLY A 106 -5.21 16.61 -6.66
C GLY A 106 -3.84 16.34 -6.03
N VAL A 107 -3.78 15.75 -4.84
CA VAL A 107 -2.54 15.48 -4.08
C VAL A 107 -2.26 13.96 -3.90
N ALA A 108 -2.96 13.11 -4.64
CA ALA A 108 -2.86 11.66 -4.52
C ALA A 108 -1.42 11.10 -4.67
N PRO A 109 -0.56 11.58 -5.57
CA PRO A 109 0.80 11.06 -5.66
C PRO A 109 1.62 11.28 -4.39
N ALA A 110 1.57 12.48 -3.81
CA ALA A 110 2.29 12.79 -2.57
C ALA A 110 1.72 11.99 -1.38
N TYR A 111 0.42 11.84 -1.31
CA TYR A 111 -0.25 11.01 -0.31
C TYR A 111 0.19 9.54 -0.41
N TYR A 112 0.18 8.99 -1.61
CA TYR A 112 0.57 7.60 -1.89
C TYR A 112 1.99 7.30 -1.40
N GLU A 113 2.95 8.14 -1.77
CA GLU A 113 4.35 7.96 -1.36
C GLU A 113 4.53 8.09 0.16
N ALA A 114 3.92 9.10 0.79
CA ALA A 114 4.01 9.34 2.22
C ALA A 114 3.44 8.16 3.04
N VAL A 115 2.26 7.68 2.69
CA VAL A 115 1.58 6.60 3.42
C VAL A 115 2.29 5.27 3.23
N TYR A 116 2.75 4.94 2.03
CA TYR A 116 3.52 3.71 1.80
C TYR A 116 4.88 3.73 2.50
N ALA A 117 5.59 4.85 2.50
CA ALA A 117 6.84 4.99 3.24
C ALA A 117 6.61 4.85 4.75
N ALA A 118 5.58 5.49 5.30
CA ALA A 118 5.19 5.35 6.70
C ALA A 118 4.88 3.88 7.06
N MET A 119 4.14 3.19 6.20
CA MET A 119 3.70 1.82 6.42
C MET A 119 4.83 0.80 6.31
N TRP A 120 5.66 0.86 5.25
CA TRP A 120 6.58 -0.22 4.88
C TRP A 120 8.07 0.14 4.89
N GLU A 121 8.43 1.39 5.14
CA GLU A 121 9.80 1.81 5.33
C GLU A 121 10.07 2.21 6.80
N ARG A 122 9.14 2.96 7.40
CA ARG A 122 9.21 3.45 8.78
C ARG A 122 8.55 2.51 9.79
N GLY A 123 7.56 1.72 9.37
CA GLY A 123 6.83 0.77 10.22
C GLY A 123 5.94 1.46 11.25
N LEU A 124 5.26 2.52 10.85
CA LEU A 124 4.39 3.30 11.73
C LEU A 124 3.00 2.68 11.88
N LYS A 125 2.32 3.02 12.99
CA LYS A 125 0.97 2.54 13.30
C LYS A 125 -0.08 3.35 12.53
N MET A 126 -0.27 3.00 11.25
CA MET A 126 -1.09 3.75 10.28
C MET A 126 -2.61 3.53 10.42
N ASP A 127 -3.08 3.03 11.54
CA ASP A 127 -4.47 3.05 11.99
C ASP A 127 -4.70 3.99 13.19
N ASP A 128 -3.65 4.69 13.62
CA ASP A 128 -3.72 5.73 14.65
C ASP A 128 -3.91 7.10 13.98
N PRO A 129 -5.02 7.82 14.25
CA PRO A 129 -5.29 9.12 13.62
C PRO A 129 -4.20 10.16 13.86
N ALA A 130 -3.57 10.16 15.05
CA ALA A 130 -2.50 11.11 15.37
C ALA A 130 -1.26 10.84 14.51
N VAL A 131 -0.89 9.57 14.34
CA VAL A 131 0.24 9.16 13.49
C VAL A 131 -0.02 9.48 12.02
N ILE A 132 -1.25 9.25 11.55
CA ILE A 132 -1.65 9.59 10.17
C ILE A 132 -1.51 11.11 9.95
N ALA A 133 -2.05 11.92 10.85
CA ALA A 133 -1.98 13.38 10.75
C ALA A 133 -0.54 13.90 10.73
N GLU A 134 0.34 13.34 11.58
CA GLU A 134 1.76 13.66 11.61
C GLU A 134 2.44 13.35 10.27
N VAL A 135 2.25 12.13 9.75
CA VAL A 135 2.81 11.69 8.45
C VAL A 135 2.38 12.61 7.30
N LEU A 136 1.09 12.97 7.26
CA LEU A 136 0.58 13.85 6.20
C LEU A 136 1.15 15.27 6.33
N THR A 137 1.26 15.79 7.56
CA THR A 137 1.86 17.10 7.82
C THR A 137 3.34 17.13 7.44
N GLU A 138 4.12 16.11 7.78
CA GLU A 138 5.52 15.96 7.36
C GLU A 138 5.67 15.96 5.84
N ALA A 139 4.69 15.39 5.13
CA ALA A 139 4.66 15.37 3.66
C ALA A 139 4.15 16.68 3.03
N GLY A 140 3.86 17.70 3.84
CA GLY A 140 3.34 18.98 3.37
C GLY A 140 1.88 18.94 2.90
N LEU A 141 1.11 17.94 3.37
CA LEU A 141 -0.31 17.74 3.03
C LEU A 141 -1.21 18.31 4.13
N ASP A 142 -2.35 18.87 3.71
CA ASP A 142 -3.39 19.31 4.66
C ASP A 142 -4.18 18.10 5.19
N ALA A 143 -3.72 17.55 6.31
CA ALA A 143 -4.35 16.39 6.95
C ALA A 143 -5.82 16.65 7.29
N ALA A 144 -6.18 17.86 7.74
CA ALA A 144 -7.53 18.20 8.09
C ALA A 144 -8.46 18.30 6.87
N ALA A 145 -7.96 18.78 5.73
CA ALA A 145 -8.72 18.79 4.48
C ALA A 145 -8.97 17.38 3.94
N ILE A 146 -7.99 16.48 4.11
CA ILE A 146 -8.10 15.08 3.68
C ILE A 146 -9.11 14.32 4.57
N ASP A 147 -9.07 14.52 5.88
CA ASP A 147 -9.96 13.82 6.83
C ASP A 147 -11.44 14.25 6.69
N ARG A 148 -11.70 15.48 6.25
CA ARG A 148 -13.07 16.01 6.07
C ARG A 148 -13.79 15.51 4.81
N LYS A 149 -13.13 14.83 3.89
CA LYS A 149 -13.68 14.31 2.63
C LYS A 149 -14.04 12.83 2.73
#